data_f61d3584a99ce2b41404a73cec540dbb
#
_entry.id   f61d3584a99ce2b41404a73cec540dbb
#
_cell.length_a   1.000
_cell.length_b   1.000
_cell.length_c   1.000
_cell.angle_alpha   90.00
_cell.angle_beta   90.00
_cell.angle_gamma   90.00
#
_symmetry.space_group_name_H-M   'P 1'
#
loop_
_entity.id
_entity.type
_entity.pdbx_description
1 polymer ?
#
loop_
_entity_poly.entity_id
_entity_poly.type
_entity_poly.pdbx_seq_one_letter_code
_entity_poly.pdbx_strand_id
1 'polypeptide(L)'
;MSLCRYLPVPSDRMGIIWSLLSVKDSIILEYGPAGTTHFSMGFYGALGVDWQQRLFTTHMNEDDVVLGDVTRLEEAIVELDKSYEPKVIFVVASSISAVIGTDIKGVCNYMQKEVQAKLVAFEQGGFRGDYSIGLTEVYKLLVNNLPCKEQKKRKKVFNIIGASMGSYRAASDVWELQNLMREAFGYELHTCLCHETSVDEIGDIGTAEINLVMRQEGLPAAEVLKNKFDMPFVVSTPYGYAATLAWLEEVGKILGQLPDVKMCARLRLKAQNTASLKMYAMMMGRKKTPQAAVIGEYDLVKGLSAFLRSVGIDVKYKLCSHSLKSIVEPELDIQYISVEKEKIDILKKMQKT
;
A
#
# COMPACT_ATOMS: atom_id res chain seq x y z
N MET A 1 9.08 -19.77 -22.77
CA MET A 1 8.85 -19.56 -21.31
C MET A 1 10.18 -19.72 -20.58
N SER A 2 10.59 -18.73 -19.80
CA SER A 2 11.76 -18.90 -18.92
C SER A 2 11.27 -19.45 -17.59
N LEU A 3 11.93 -20.49 -17.07
CA LEU A 3 11.68 -20.98 -15.73
C LEU A 3 12.03 -19.88 -14.73
N CYS A 4 11.14 -19.64 -13.78
CA CYS A 4 11.37 -18.70 -12.67
C CYS A 4 12.32 -19.38 -11.67
N ARG A 5 13.47 -18.76 -11.37
CA ARG A 5 14.43 -19.26 -10.37
C ARG A 5 14.15 -18.75 -8.96
N TYR A 6 13.33 -17.74 -8.83
CA TYR A 6 13.02 -17.04 -7.60
C TYR A 6 11.52 -16.96 -7.41
N LEU A 7 11.10 -16.56 -6.24
CA LEU A 7 9.67 -16.36 -5.96
C LEU A 7 9.08 -15.34 -6.95
N PRO A 8 7.95 -15.67 -7.58
CA PRO A 8 7.25 -14.72 -8.43
C PRO A 8 6.79 -13.50 -7.62
N VAL A 9 6.49 -12.42 -8.32
CA VAL A 9 5.85 -11.25 -7.69
C VAL A 9 4.55 -11.72 -7.03
N PRO A 10 4.29 -11.37 -5.75
CA PRO A 10 3.07 -11.78 -5.05
C PRO A 10 1.82 -11.37 -5.82
N SER A 11 0.78 -12.21 -5.79
CA SER A 11 -0.49 -11.93 -6.48
C SER A 11 -1.32 -10.86 -5.77
N ASP A 12 -2.38 -10.38 -6.45
CA ASP A 12 -3.39 -9.49 -5.88
C ASP A 12 -3.98 -10.03 -4.57
N ARG A 13 -4.29 -11.34 -4.48
CA ARG A 13 -4.76 -11.96 -3.24
C ARG A 13 -3.77 -11.82 -2.08
N MET A 14 -2.47 -11.99 -2.35
CA MET A 14 -1.44 -11.80 -1.34
C MET A 14 -1.41 -10.34 -0.86
N GLY A 15 -1.53 -9.38 -1.79
CA GLY A 15 -1.63 -7.95 -1.47
C GLY A 15 -2.85 -7.62 -0.61
N ILE A 16 -3.99 -8.27 -0.85
CA ILE A 16 -5.20 -8.13 -0.04
C ILE A 16 -4.94 -8.60 1.39
N ILE A 17 -4.50 -9.84 1.56
CA ILE A 17 -4.37 -10.45 2.89
C ILE A 17 -3.34 -9.70 3.74
N TRP A 18 -2.16 -9.37 3.22
CA TRP A 18 -1.16 -8.66 4.04
C TRP A 18 -1.61 -7.26 4.46
N SER A 19 -2.41 -6.57 3.63
CA SER A 19 -2.95 -5.27 3.99
C SER A 19 -4.02 -5.37 5.08
N LEU A 20 -4.89 -6.38 4.99
CA LEU A 20 -5.93 -6.63 5.97
C LEU A 20 -5.36 -7.11 7.31
N LEU A 21 -4.25 -7.86 7.32
CA LEU A 21 -3.56 -8.27 8.54
C LEU A 21 -3.05 -7.09 9.39
N SER A 22 -2.90 -5.91 8.82
CA SER A 22 -2.54 -4.69 9.56
C SER A 22 -3.73 -3.92 10.13
N VAL A 23 -4.96 -4.38 9.93
CA VAL A 23 -6.18 -3.78 10.49
C VAL A 23 -6.53 -4.46 11.80
N LYS A 24 -6.35 -3.78 12.95
CA LYS A 24 -6.69 -4.28 14.28
C LYS A 24 -8.20 -4.45 14.46
N ASP A 25 -8.62 -5.27 15.40
CA ASP A 25 -10.02 -5.59 15.71
C ASP A 25 -10.79 -6.24 14.54
N SER A 26 -10.07 -6.89 13.62
CA SER A 26 -10.64 -7.61 12.49
C SER A 26 -10.07 -9.01 12.37
N ILE A 27 -10.83 -9.87 11.71
CA ILE A 27 -10.46 -11.23 11.35
C ILE A 27 -10.53 -11.38 9.83
N ILE A 28 -9.62 -12.18 9.26
CA ILE A 28 -9.63 -12.58 7.87
C ILE A 28 -10.02 -14.06 7.80
N LEU A 29 -11.08 -14.34 7.08
CA LEU A 29 -11.52 -15.70 6.75
C LEU A 29 -11.29 -15.96 5.27
N GLU A 30 -10.34 -16.81 4.94
CA GLU A 30 -10.12 -17.25 3.56
C GLU A 30 -11.05 -18.43 3.24
N TYR A 31 -11.94 -18.24 2.25
CA TYR A 31 -12.78 -19.33 1.74
C TYR A 31 -11.95 -20.19 0.78
N GLY A 32 -11.40 -21.28 1.29
CA GLY A 32 -10.51 -22.12 0.52
C GLY A 32 -9.91 -23.28 1.31
N PRO A 33 -9.11 -24.12 0.64
CA PRO A 33 -8.42 -25.23 1.27
C PRO A 33 -7.25 -24.75 2.11
N ALA A 34 -6.92 -25.48 3.18
CA ALA A 34 -5.86 -25.14 4.13
C ALA A 34 -4.48 -24.94 3.47
N GLY A 35 -4.17 -25.66 2.39
CA GLY A 35 -2.87 -25.60 1.75
C GLY A 35 -2.53 -24.22 1.15
N THR A 36 -3.51 -23.54 0.58
CA THR A 36 -3.31 -22.18 0.02
C THR A 36 -3.04 -21.14 1.10
N THR A 37 -3.77 -21.23 2.21
CA THR A 37 -3.61 -20.35 3.35
C THR A 37 -2.28 -20.61 4.07
N HIS A 38 -1.93 -21.88 4.28
CA HIS A 38 -0.68 -22.27 4.95
C HIS A 38 0.56 -21.74 4.23
N PHE A 39 0.60 -21.81 2.90
CA PHE A 39 1.68 -21.21 2.12
C PHE A 39 1.80 -19.70 2.36
N SER A 40 0.67 -19.01 2.41
CA SER A 40 0.63 -17.57 2.67
C SER A 40 1.12 -17.22 4.09
N MET A 41 0.77 -18.02 5.09
CA MET A 41 1.21 -17.84 6.49
C MET A 41 2.72 -17.85 6.65
N GLY A 42 3.42 -18.76 5.93
CA GLY A 42 4.89 -18.80 5.92
C GLY A 42 5.51 -17.51 5.37
N PHE A 43 4.92 -16.94 4.34
CA PHE A 43 5.36 -15.67 3.77
C PHE A 43 5.12 -14.50 4.74
N TYR A 44 3.95 -14.41 5.38
CA TYR A 44 3.64 -13.34 6.34
C TYR A 44 4.52 -13.42 7.58
N GLY A 45 4.80 -14.62 8.09
CA GLY A 45 5.74 -14.82 9.20
C GLY A 45 7.15 -14.32 8.87
N ALA A 46 7.61 -14.55 7.63
CA ALA A 46 8.89 -14.01 7.16
C ALA A 46 8.93 -12.48 7.08
N LEU A 47 7.79 -11.82 6.89
CA LEU A 47 7.65 -10.37 6.94
C LEU A 47 7.50 -9.82 8.38
N GLY A 48 7.51 -10.68 9.39
CA GLY A 48 7.30 -10.28 10.79
C GLY A 48 5.86 -9.92 11.13
N VAL A 49 4.89 -10.37 10.32
CA VAL A 49 3.47 -10.12 10.54
C VAL A 49 2.91 -11.18 11.48
N ASP A 50 2.28 -10.74 12.58
CA ASP A 50 1.51 -11.62 13.44
C ASP A 50 0.15 -11.91 12.78
N TRP A 51 0.05 -13.12 12.23
CA TRP A 51 -1.17 -13.65 11.62
C TRP A 51 -1.96 -14.57 12.54
N GLN A 52 -1.39 -14.95 13.69
CA GLN A 52 -2.03 -15.85 14.63
C GLN A 52 -3.35 -15.23 15.15
N GLN A 53 -4.38 -16.03 15.25
CA GLN A 53 -5.73 -15.62 15.65
C GLN A 53 -6.38 -14.52 14.78
N ARG A 54 -5.82 -14.26 13.60
CA ARG A 54 -6.31 -13.19 12.70
C ARG A 54 -6.56 -13.67 11.28
N LEU A 55 -5.89 -14.75 10.84
CA LEU A 55 -6.08 -15.37 9.53
C LEU A 55 -6.56 -16.81 9.71
N PHE A 56 -7.76 -17.08 9.25
CA PHE A 56 -8.43 -18.37 9.29
C PHE A 56 -8.74 -18.85 7.88
N THR A 57 -8.97 -20.15 7.74
CA THR A 57 -9.44 -20.77 6.49
C THR A 57 -10.63 -21.68 6.79
N THR A 58 -11.56 -21.76 5.87
CA THR A 58 -12.72 -22.66 5.95
C THR A 58 -12.32 -24.12 5.82
N HIS A 59 -11.07 -24.42 5.44
CA HIS A 59 -10.62 -25.79 5.21
C HIS A 59 -11.48 -26.53 4.16
N MET A 60 -11.82 -25.83 3.05
CA MET A 60 -12.61 -26.34 1.93
C MET A 60 -12.10 -27.70 1.47
N ASN A 61 -12.97 -28.68 1.29
CA ASN A 61 -12.69 -30.00 0.80
C ASN A 61 -13.18 -30.20 -0.65
N GLU A 62 -13.02 -31.43 -1.19
CA GLU A 62 -13.39 -31.76 -2.57
C GLU A 62 -14.90 -31.69 -2.80
N ASP A 63 -15.72 -32.12 -1.81
CA ASP A 63 -17.17 -32.09 -1.91
C ASP A 63 -17.69 -30.65 -1.97
N ASP A 64 -17.14 -29.74 -1.17
CA ASP A 64 -17.48 -28.32 -1.21
C ASP A 64 -17.23 -27.72 -2.60
N VAL A 65 -16.14 -28.14 -3.26
CA VAL A 65 -15.78 -27.69 -4.62
C VAL A 65 -16.74 -28.24 -5.68
N VAL A 66 -17.07 -29.53 -5.60
CA VAL A 66 -17.90 -30.22 -6.61
C VAL A 66 -19.36 -29.81 -6.51
N LEU A 67 -19.87 -29.67 -5.28
CA LEU A 67 -21.29 -29.35 -5.02
C LEU A 67 -21.55 -27.84 -4.98
N GLY A 68 -20.50 -27.03 -4.83
CA GLY A 68 -20.64 -25.59 -4.65
C GLY A 68 -21.29 -25.22 -3.31
N ASP A 69 -21.13 -26.09 -2.28
CA ASP A 69 -21.74 -25.91 -0.97
C ASP A 69 -21.02 -24.84 -0.17
N VAL A 70 -21.76 -23.84 0.29
CA VAL A 70 -21.24 -22.72 1.08
C VAL A 70 -21.51 -22.86 2.58
N THR A 71 -22.14 -23.93 3.03
CA THR A 71 -22.50 -24.16 4.43
C THR A 71 -21.30 -24.03 5.36
N ARG A 72 -20.16 -24.58 4.96
CA ARG A 72 -18.90 -24.46 5.73
C ARG A 72 -18.43 -23.01 5.88
N LEU A 73 -18.64 -22.17 4.89
CA LEU A 73 -18.34 -20.74 4.97
C LEU A 73 -19.29 -20.03 5.95
N GLU A 74 -20.57 -20.33 5.88
CA GLU A 74 -21.60 -19.78 6.76
C GLU A 74 -21.34 -20.15 8.22
N GLU A 75 -21.07 -21.43 8.49
CA GLU A 75 -20.71 -21.93 9.83
C GLU A 75 -19.44 -21.26 10.38
N ALA A 76 -18.39 -21.14 9.56
CA ALA A 76 -17.14 -20.49 9.96
C ALA A 76 -17.33 -19.00 10.28
N ILE A 77 -18.17 -18.28 9.55
CA ILE A 77 -18.50 -16.88 9.85
C ILE A 77 -19.15 -16.77 11.23
N VAL A 78 -20.15 -17.63 11.53
CA VAL A 78 -20.85 -17.63 12.83
C VAL A 78 -19.93 -18.02 13.97
N GLU A 79 -19.05 -19.01 13.76
CA GLU A 79 -18.09 -19.47 14.77
C GLU A 79 -17.09 -18.35 15.12
N LEU A 80 -16.54 -17.67 14.13
CA LEU A 80 -15.60 -16.57 14.33
C LEU A 80 -16.24 -15.37 15.03
N ASP A 81 -17.46 -15.01 14.65
CA ASP A 81 -18.21 -13.93 15.29
C ASP A 81 -18.41 -14.20 16.78
N LYS A 82 -18.86 -15.42 17.15
CA LYS A 82 -19.12 -15.80 18.54
C LYS A 82 -17.86 -16.01 19.39
N SER A 83 -16.78 -16.53 18.78
CA SER A 83 -15.58 -16.93 19.53
C SER A 83 -14.60 -15.80 19.75
N TYR A 84 -14.55 -14.83 18.82
CA TYR A 84 -13.56 -13.75 18.82
C TYR A 84 -14.17 -12.35 18.91
N GLU A 85 -15.47 -12.21 18.71
CA GLU A 85 -16.20 -10.93 18.75
C GLU A 85 -15.50 -9.79 17.96
N PRO A 86 -15.08 -10.03 16.69
CA PRO A 86 -14.39 -9.01 15.91
C PRO A 86 -15.35 -7.92 15.47
N LYS A 87 -14.86 -6.70 15.24
CA LYS A 87 -15.68 -5.64 14.64
C LYS A 87 -15.97 -5.89 13.15
N VAL A 88 -15.03 -6.54 12.46
CA VAL A 88 -15.13 -6.86 11.02
C VAL A 88 -14.58 -8.25 10.75
N ILE A 89 -15.27 -9.02 9.93
CA ILE A 89 -14.76 -10.23 9.30
C ILE A 89 -14.58 -9.94 7.81
N PHE A 90 -13.33 -9.98 7.35
CA PHE A 90 -12.98 -9.91 5.94
C PHE A 90 -13.02 -11.30 5.33
N VAL A 91 -13.99 -11.57 4.45
CA VAL A 91 -14.11 -12.84 3.75
C VAL A 91 -13.39 -12.76 2.41
N VAL A 92 -12.32 -13.54 2.24
CA VAL A 92 -11.42 -13.45 1.08
C VAL A 92 -11.50 -14.73 0.26
N ALA A 93 -11.68 -14.59 -1.04
CA ALA A 93 -11.63 -15.72 -1.97
C ALA A 93 -10.24 -16.34 -2.02
N SER A 94 -10.16 -17.66 -1.92
CA SER A 94 -8.98 -18.41 -2.39
C SER A 94 -8.94 -18.47 -3.93
N SER A 95 -7.83 -18.94 -4.48
CA SER A 95 -7.77 -19.20 -5.92
C SER A 95 -8.79 -20.23 -6.38
N ILE A 96 -9.11 -21.22 -5.54
CA ILE A 96 -10.08 -22.27 -5.86
C ILE A 96 -11.50 -21.70 -5.86
N SER A 97 -11.92 -21.03 -4.78
CA SER A 97 -13.26 -20.43 -4.71
C SER A 97 -13.53 -19.41 -5.80
N ALA A 98 -12.48 -18.64 -6.22
CA ALA A 98 -12.60 -17.72 -7.32
C ALA A 98 -12.75 -18.42 -8.69
N VAL A 99 -12.08 -19.57 -8.91
CA VAL A 99 -12.21 -20.35 -10.16
C VAL A 99 -13.59 -20.99 -10.28
N ILE A 100 -14.13 -21.54 -9.19
CA ILE A 100 -15.48 -22.13 -9.20
C ILE A 100 -16.60 -21.08 -9.21
N GLY A 101 -16.25 -19.79 -9.06
CA GLY A 101 -17.20 -18.69 -9.18
C GLY A 101 -18.15 -18.54 -8.00
N THR A 102 -17.70 -18.87 -6.77
CA THR A 102 -18.53 -18.71 -5.56
C THR A 102 -18.90 -17.25 -5.34
N ASP A 103 -20.18 -16.97 -5.15
CA ASP A 103 -20.69 -15.63 -4.78
C ASP A 103 -20.48 -15.33 -3.30
N ILE A 104 -19.22 -15.07 -2.92
CA ILE A 104 -18.87 -14.74 -1.53
C ILE A 104 -19.59 -13.47 -1.06
N LYS A 105 -19.79 -12.51 -1.95
CA LYS A 105 -20.50 -11.28 -1.61
C LYS A 105 -21.97 -11.55 -1.29
N GLY A 106 -22.62 -12.41 -2.05
CA GLY A 106 -24.00 -12.87 -1.78
C GLY A 106 -24.09 -13.55 -0.42
N VAL A 107 -23.16 -14.47 -0.10
CA VAL A 107 -23.08 -15.13 1.21
C VAL A 107 -22.89 -14.09 2.33
N CYS A 108 -21.96 -13.15 2.21
CA CYS A 108 -21.77 -12.11 3.21
C CYS A 108 -23.02 -11.26 3.43
N ASN A 109 -23.72 -10.87 2.36
CA ASN A 109 -24.96 -10.11 2.44
C ASN A 109 -26.08 -10.89 3.17
N TYR A 110 -26.19 -12.20 2.91
CA TYR A 110 -27.15 -13.09 3.56
C TYR A 110 -26.82 -13.25 5.05
N MET A 111 -25.56 -13.57 5.37
CA MET A 111 -25.08 -13.82 6.73
C MET A 111 -24.99 -12.58 7.61
N GLN A 112 -25.00 -11.38 7.04
CA GLN A 112 -24.88 -10.14 7.83
C GLN A 112 -25.98 -9.97 8.90
N LYS A 113 -27.11 -10.65 8.75
CA LYS A 113 -28.21 -10.62 9.72
C LYS A 113 -28.01 -11.56 10.90
N GLU A 114 -27.14 -12.54 10.75
CA GLU A 114 -26.88 -13.62 11.71
C GLU A 114 -25.69 -13.32 12.63
N VAL A 115 -24.90 -12.27 12.33
CA VAL A 115 -23.65 -11.93 13.04
C VAL A 115 -23.59 -10.44 13.42
N GLN A 116 -22.82 -10.16 14.48
CA GLN A 116 -22.59 -8.78 14.96
C GLN A 116 -21.48 -8.10 14.16
N ALA A 117 -20.43 -8.84 13.80
CA ALA A 117 -19.33 -8.33 13.01
C ALA A 117 -19.81 -7.85 11.64
N LYS A 118 -19.24 -6.76 11.15
CA LYS A 118 -19.45 -6.32 9.77
C LYS A 118 -18.75 -7.28 8.81
N LEU A 119 -19.46 -7.79 7.81
CA LEU A 119 -18.89 -8.64 6.78
C LEU A 119 -18.46 -7.82 5.56
N VAL A 120 -17.23 -8.02 5.10
CA VAL A 120 -16.69 -7.38 3.89
C VAL A 120 -16.05 -8.43 3.00
N ALA A 121 -16.60 -8.60 1.79
CA ALA A 121 -16.17 -9.61 0.83
C ALA A 121 -15.06 -9.10 -0.10
N PHE A 122 -14.05 -9.96 -0.36
CA PHE A 122 -13.01 -9.80 -1.36
C PHE A 122 -13.04 -11.00 -2.30
N GLU A 123 -13.53 -10.79 -3.52
CA GLU A 123 -13.79 -11.85 -4.49
C GLU A 123 -12.57 -12.20 -5.37
N GLN A 124 -11.44 -11.49 -5.19
CA GLN A 124 -10.23 -11.66 -5.98
C GLN A 124 -9.41 -12.84 -5.49
N GLY A 125 -9.28 -13.86 -6.33
CA GLY A 125 -8.58 -15.11 -6.01
C GLY A 125 -7.11 -15.18 -6.44
N GLY A 126 -6.47 -14.07 -6.77
CA GLY A 126 -5.07 -14.05 -7.22
C GLY A 126 -4.87 -14.05 -8.74
N PHE A 127 -5.91 -13.74 -9.53
CA PHE A 127 -5.88 -13.81 -11.00
C PHE A 127 -5.92 -12.45 -11.71
N ARG A 128 -6.10 -11.35 -10.98
CA ARG A 128 -6.17 -10.01 -11.59
C ARG A 128 -4.81 -9.39 -11.85
N GLY A 129 -3.78 -9.87 -11.18
CA GLY A 129 -2.41 -9.41 -11.36
C GLY A 129 -1.55 -9.58 -10.10
N ASP A 130 -0.65 -8.65 -9.88
CA ASP A 130 0.23 -8.64 -8.71
C ASP A 130 -0.37 -7.89 -7.50
N TYR A 131 0.39 -7.87 -6.41
CA TYR A 131 -0.02 -7.32 -5.13
C TYR A 131 -0.49 -5.85 -5.19
N SER A 132 0.02 -5.04 -6.12
CA SER A 132 -0.34 -3.63 -6.23
C SER A 132 -1.83 -3.42 -6.55
N ILE A 133 -2.40 -4.34 -7.36
CA ILE A 133 -3.84 -4.36 -7.66
C ILE A 133 -4.64 -4.71 -6.41
N GLY A 134 -4.14 -5.69 -5.62
CA GLY A 134 -4.75 -6.05 -4.34
C GLY A 134 -4.74 -4.91 -3.32
N LEU A 135 -3.63 -4.17 -3.21
CA LEU A 135 -3.53 -2.97 -2.37
C LEU A 135 -4.60 -1.93 -2.74
N THR A 136 -4.68 -1.61 -4.03
CA THR A 136 -5.68 -0.65 -4.54
C THR A 136 -7.11 -1.05 -4.18
N GLU A 137 -7.43 -2.34 -4.32
CA GLU A 137 -8.75 -2.89 -3.99
C GLU A 137 -9.04 -2.77 -2.49
N VAL A 138 -8.09 -3.16 -1.63
CA VAL A 138 -8.26 -3.07 -0.18
C VAL A 138 -8.51 -1.63 0.25
N TYR A 139 -7.66 -0.69 -0.13
CA TYR A 139 -7.83 0.72 0.24
C TYR A 139 -9.20 1.23 -0.15
N LYS A 140 -9.62 0.93 -1.39
CA LYS A 140 -10.93 1.36 -1.91
C LYS A 140 -12.10 0.73 -1.18
N LEU A 141 -12.07 -0.59 -0.91
CA LEU A 141 -13.15 -1.28 -0.21
C LEU A 141 -13.25 -0.84 1.25
N LEU A 142 -12.14 -0.65 1.96
CA LEU A 142 -12.15 -0.18 3.34
C LEU A 142 -12.81 1.19 3.45
N VAL A 143 -12.40 2.18 2.65
CA VAL A 143 -12.97 3.53 2.71
C VAL A 143 -14.41 3.63 2.14
N ASN A 144 -14.85 2.62 1.40
CA ASN A 144 -16.24 2.54 0.96
C ASN A 144 -17.16 1.96 2.03
N ASN A 145 -16.70 0.97 2.77
CA ASN A 145 -17.54 0.14 3.65
C ASN A 145 -17.46 0.51 5.13
N LEU A 146 -16.31 0.94 5.64
CA LEU A 146 -16.12 1.12 7.08
C LEU A 146 -16.43 2.52 7.62
N PRO A 147 -16.17 3.64 6.92
CA PRO A 147 -16.38 4.97 7.49
C PRO A 147 -17.83 5.24 7.89
N CYS A 148 -17.99 5.86 9.04
CA CYS A 148 -19.27 6.40 9.49
C CYS A 148 -19.82 7.43 8.49
N LYS A 149 -21.15 7.51 8.35
CA LYS A 149 -21.79 8.39 7.35
C LYS A 149 -21.58 9.87 7.67
N GLU A 150 -21.70 10.22 8.95
CA GLU A 150 -21.56 11.58 9.43
C GLU A 150 -20.30 11.70 10.29
N GLN A 151 -19.41 12.60 9.91
CA GLN A 151 -18.14 12.80 10.58
C GLN A 151 -17.85 14.27 10.78
N LYS A 152 -17.44 14.62 11.99
CA LYS A 152 -17.10 16.00 12.36
C LYS A 152 -15.61 16.24 12.16
N LYS A 153 -15.24 17.20 11.34
CA LYS A 153 -13.83 17.54 11.11
C LYS A 153 -13.10 17.89 12.40
N ARG A 154 -11.94 17.28 12.58
CA ARG A 154 -11.00 17.57 13.66
C ARG A 154 -9.87 18.44 13.12
N LYS A 155 -9.59 19.54 13.82
CA LYS A 155 -8.52 20.46 13.40
C LYS A 155 -7.13 19.84 13.60
N LYS A 156 -6.25 20.12 12.65
CA LYS A 156 -4.84 19.73 12.69
C LYS A 156 -4.61 18.22 12.76
N VAL A 157 -5.42 17.45 12.08
CA VAL A 157 -5.20 16.02 11.91
C VAL A 157 -5.20 15.65 10.43
N PHE A 158 -4.39 14.66 10.07
CA PHE A 158 -4.23 14.14 8.71
C PHE A 158 -4.22 12.62 8.69
N ASN A 159 -4.47 12.04 7.53
CA ASN A 159 -4.31 10.60 7.30
C ASN A 159 -3.18 10.32 6.32
N ILE A 160 -2.64 9.11 6.38
CA ILE A 160 -1.74 8.54 5.38
C ILE A 160 -2.46 7.40 4.66
N ILE A 161 -2.36 7.36 3.33
CA ILE A 161 -2.92 6.30 2.48
C ILE A 161 -1.80 5.78 1.57
N GLY A 162 -1.77 4.47 1.32
CA GLY A 162 -0.77 3.85 0.47
C GLY A 162 0.45 3.31 1.22
N ALA A 163 0.44 3.31 2.56
CA ALA A 163 1.37 2.52 3.34
C ALA A 163 0.89 1.07 3.37
N SER A 164 1.81 0.12 3.30
CA SER A 164 1.54 -1.31 3.43
C SER A 164 2.71 -2.00 4.11
N MET A 165 2.44 -3.01 4.93
CA MET A 165 3.49 -3.80 5.57
C MET A 165 4.43 -4.48 4.57
N GLY A 166 3.93 -4.83 3.37
CA GLY A 166 4.72 -5.37 2.27
C GLY A 166 5.58 -4.36 1.53
N SER A 167 5.39 -3.06 1.75
CA SER A 167 6.15 -2.02 1.09
C SER A 167 7.50 -1.78 1.77
N TYR A 168 8.54 -1.59 0.96
CA TYR A 168 9.89 -1.34 1.46
C TYR A 168 9.91 -0.11 2.37
N ARG A 169 10.35 -0.30 3.62
CA ARG A 169 10.52 0.74 4.65
C ARG A 169 9.25 1.57 4.97
N ALA A 170 8.06 1.03 4.77
CA ALA A 170 6.81 1.76 5.01
C ALA A 170 6.74 2.41 6.40
N ALA A 171 7.14 1.70 7.45
CA ALA A 171 7.12 2.24 8.83
C ALA A 171 8.00 3.49 9.00
N SER A 172 9.21 3.50 8.41
CA SER A 172 10.10 4.66 8.49
C SER A 172 9.60 5.84 7.65
N ASP A 173 8.96 5.56 6.50
CA ASP A 173 8.37 6.59 5.65
C ASP A 173 7.15 7.24 6.35
N VAL A 174 6.30 6.43 6.98
CA VAL A 174 5.16 6.92 7.79
C VAL A 174 5.67 7.80 8.94
N TRP A 175 6.69 7.33 9.67
CA TRP A 175 7.30 8.09 10.76
C TRP A 175 7.87 9.44 10.30
N GLU A 176 8.56 9.46 9.16
CA GLU A 176 9.13 10.68 8.61
C GLU A 176 8.04 11.67 8.16
N LEU A 177 7.01 11.20 7.45
CA LEU A 177 5.87 12.05 7.07
C LEU A 177 5.15 12.64 8.28
N GLN A 178 5.00 11.84 9.34
CA GLN A 178 4.40 12.28 10.59
C GLN A 178 5.24 13.41 11.25
N ASN A 179 6.57 13.26 11.27
CA ASN A 179 7.45 14.29 11.78
C ASN A 179 7.43 15.55 10.93
N LEU A 180 7.44 15.43 9.59
CA LEU A 180 7.34 16.56 8.68
C LEU A 180 6.05 17.36 8.91
N MET A 181 4.90 16.68 9.02
CA MET A 181 3.60 17.34 9.26
C MET A 181 3.53 18.01 10.61
N ARG A 182 4.07 17.36 11.65
CA ARG A 182 4.10 17.92 13.00
C ARG A 182 5.03 19.14 13.08
N GLU A 183 6.25 19.05 12.55
CA GLU A 183 7.23 20.15 12.60
C GLU A 183 6.81 21.33 11.72
N ALA A 184 6.30 21.08 10.50
CA ALA A 184 5.99 22.13 9.55
C ALA A 184 4.66 22.85 9.82
N PHE A 185 3.64 22.12 10.30
CA PHE A 185 2.26 22.61 10.37
C PHE A 185 1.60 22.41 11.72
N GLY A 186 2.18 21.62 12.63
CA GLY A 186 1.57 21.22 13.89
C GLY A 186 0.41 20.27 13.73
N TYR A 187 0.45 19.40 12.72
CA TYR A 187 -0.56 18.38 12.44
C TYR A 187 -0.16 17.02 13.03
N GLU A 188 -1.15 16.31 13.56
CA GLU A 188 -0.98 14.96 14.11
C GLU A 188 -1.61 13.92 13.19
N LEU A 189 -0.98 12.74 13.12
CA LEU A 189 -1.53 11.61 12.38
C LEU A 189 -2.78 11.08 13.08
N HIS A 190 -3.89 10.97 12.33
CA HIS A 190 -5.09 10.30 12.82
C HIS A 190 -5.03 8.81 12.48
N THR A 191 -4.91 8.46 11.19
CA THR A 191 -4.79 7.07 10.79
C THR A 191 -3.84 6.90 9.60
N CYS A 192 -3.19 5.75 9.57
CA CYS A 192 -2.43 5.28 8.42
C CYS A 192 -3.10 4.03 7.87
N LEU A 193 -3.87 4.20 6.78
CA LEU A 193 -4.70 3.13 6.23
C LEU A 193 -3.86 1.88 5.88
N CYS A 194 -4.20 0.74 6.47
CA CYS A 194 -3.48 -0.53 6.34
C CYS A 194 -2.03 -0.51 6.86
N HIS A 195 -1.76 0.30 7.90
CA HIS A 195 -0.52 0.24 8.63
C HIS A 195 -0.80 0.53 10.12
N GLU A 196 -0.86 -0.53 10.93
CA GLU A 196 -1.16 -0.50 12.38
C GLU A 196 -2.47 0.25 12.74
N THR A 197 -3.44 0.24 11.84
CA THR A 197 -4.73 0.93 12.03
C THR A 197 -5.77 0.01 12.66
N SER A 198 -6.74 0.58 13.37
CA SER A 198 -7.91 -0.13 13.89
C SER A 198 -9.15 0.09 13.01
N VAL A 199 -10.17 -0.78 13.18
CA VAL A 199 -11.46 -0.59 12.51
C VAL A 199 -12.11 0.74 12.89
N ASP A 200 -12.00 1.19 14.15
CA ASP A 200 -12.55 2.47 14.61
C ASP A 200 -11.84 3.66 13.95
N GLU A 201 -10.51 3.63 13.85
CA GLU A 201 -9.76 4.69 13.17
C GLU A 201 -10.13 4.78 11.68
N ILE A 202 -10.39 3.65 11.01
CA ILE A 202 -10.93 3.65 9.65
C ILE A 202 -12.37 4.17 9.65
N GLY A 203 -13.16 3.82 10.68
CA GLY A 203 -14.50 4.35 10.89
C GLY A 203 -14.53 5.88 10.90
N ASP A 204 -13.56 6.48 11.55
CA ASP A 204 -13.43 7.92 11.75
C ASP A 204 -12.49 8.62 10.73
N ILE A 205 -12.05 7.93 9.68
CA ILE A 205 -11.06 8.45 8.71
C ILE A 205 -11.48 9.80 8.08
N GLY A 206 -12.79 10.04 7.94
CA GLY A 206 -13.33 11.27 7.38
C GLY A 206 -13.19 12.49 8.30
N THR A 207 -12.75 12.33 9.55
CA THR A 207 -12.56 13.44 10.49
C THR A 207 -11.32 14.28 10.21
N ALA A 208 -10.33 13.76 9.48
CA ALA A 208 -9.11 14.50 9.15
C ALA A 208 -9.34 15.63 8.14
N GLU A 209 -8.42 16.59 8.11
CA GLU A 209 -8.48 17.73 7.19
C GLU A 209 -7.85 17.43 5.83
N ILE A 210 -6.88 16.50 5.75
CA ILE A 210 -6.14 16.18 4.52
C ILE A 210 -5.68 14.73 4.52
N ASN A 211 -5.59 14.12 3.35
CA ASN A 211 -4.95 12.82 3.12
C ASN A 211 -3.59 12.99 2.44
N LEU A 212 -2.57 12.31 2.94
CA LEU A 212 -1.28 12.16 2.28
C LEU A 212 -1.24 10.80 1.60
N VAL A 213 -1.18 10.78 0.28
CA VAL A 213 -1.13 9.55 -0.52
C VAL A 213 0.33 9.26 -0.83
N MET A 214 0.90 8.29 -0.12
CA MET A 214 2.32 7.93 -0.25
C MET A 214 2.63 7.18 -1.53
N ARG A 215 1.68 6.35 -1.99
CA ARG A 215 1.82 5.51 -3.17
C ARG A 215 0.58 5.59 -4.03
N GLN A 216 0.77 5.47 -5.33
CA GLN A 216 -0.31 5.59 -6.33
C GLN A 216 -1.46 4.61 -6.12
N GLU A 217 -1.21 3.44 -5.53
CA GLU A 217 -2.25 2.46 -5.17
C GLU A 217 -3.29 3.03 -4.20
N GLY A 218 -2.91 4.02 -3.41
CA GLY A 218 -3.82 4.73 -2.49
C GLY A 218 -4.71 5.80 -3.16
N LEU A 219 -4.40 6.21 -4.39
CA LEU A 219 -5.11 7.30 -5.06
C LEU A 219 -6.62 7.05 -5.21
N PRO A 220 -7.11 5.88 -5.67
CA PRO A 220 -8.55 5.65 -5.78
C PRO A 220 -9.31 5.75 -4.44
N ALA A 221 -8.67 5.39 -3.33
CA ALA A 221 -9.26 5.54 -2.00
C ALA A 221 -9.32 7.01 -1.57
N ALA A 222 -8.28 7.80 -1.86
CA ALA A 222 -8.27 9.24 -1.59
C ALA A 222 -9.35 9.98 -2.38
N GLU A 223 -9.60 9.58 -3.64
CA GLU A 223 -10.70 10.11 -4.46
C GLU A 223 -12.07 9.80 -3.86
N VAL A 224 -12.27 8.58 -3.34
CA VAL A 224 -13.50 8.21 -2.63
C VAL A 224 -13.69 9.09 -1.40
N LEU A 225 -12.64 9.30 -0.59
CA LEU A 225 -12.71 10.13 0.61
C LEU A 225 -12.95 11.61 0.28
N LYS A 226 -12.37 12.12 -0.81
CA LYS A 226 -12.66 13.46 -1.31
C LYS A 226 -14.14 13.62 -1.67
N ASN A 227 -14.71 12.65 -2.38
CA ASN A 227 -16.10 12.70 -2.80
C ASN A 227 -17.09 12.53 -1.63
N LYS A 228 -16.75 11.69 -0.64
CA LYS A 228 -17.62 11.43 0.52
C LYS A 228 -17.56 12.52 1.60
N PHE A 229 -16.37 13.07 1.86
CA PHE A 229 -16.10 13.92 3.03
C PHE A 229 -15.47 15.26 2.68
N ASP A 230 -15.41 15.62 1.39
CA ASP A 230 -14.75 16.84 0.88
C ASP A 230 -13.31 16.99 1.42
N MET A 231 -12.57 15.85 1.42
CA MET A 231 -11.25 15.78 2.00
C MET A 231 -10.18 15.93 0.92
N PRO A 232 -9.42 17.02 0.88
CA PRO A 232 -8.34 17.19 -0.07
C PRO A 232 -7.22 16.17 0.16
N PHE A 233 -6.40 15.95 -0.87
CA PHE A 233 -5.26 15.05 -0.78
C PHE A 233 -4.06 15.54 -1.58
N VAL A 234 -2.87 15.09 -1.17
CA VAL A 234 -1.60 15.25 -1.89
C VAL A 234 -1.09 13.87 -2.31
N VAL A 235 -0.74 13.70 -3.58
CA VAL A 235 -0.24 12.43 -4.13
C VAL A 235 1.24 12.60 -4.44
N SER A 236 2.08 12.48 -3.45
CA SER A 236 3.52 12.43 -3.64
C SER A 236 4.24 12.07 -2.35
N THR A 237 5.39 11.40 -2.49
CA THR A 237 6.31 11.15 -1.38
C THR A 237 7.59 11.92 -1.64
N PRO A 238 8.04 12.77 -0.69
CA PRO A 238 9.22 13.60 -0.91
C PRO A 238 10.52 12.78 -0.79
N TYR A 239 11.35 12.81 -1.84
CA TYR A 239 12.68 12.19 -1.85
C TYR A 239 13.76 13.25 -1.95
N GLY A 240 14.51 13.42 -0.86
CA GLY A 240 15.57 14.42 -0.76
C GLY A 240 15.09 15.83 -0.40
N TYR A 241 15.99 16.67 0.09
CA TYR A 241 15.64 17.95 0.73
C TYR A 241 14.92 18.95 -0.17
N ALA A 242 15.28 19.01 -1.45
CA ALA A 242 14.63 19.91 -2.40
C ALA A 242 13.18 19.47 -2.71
N ALA A 243 12.97 18.17 -2.89
CA ALA A 243 11.62 17.62 -3.11
C ALA A 243 10.76 17.76 -1.85
N THR A 244 11.35 17.60 -0.65
CA THR A 244 10.66 17.84 0.62
C THR A 244 10.17 19.28 0.75
N LEU A 245 11.00 20.27 0.34
CA LEU A 245 10.57 21.67 0.33
C LEU A 245 9.38 21.91 -0.61
N ALA A 246 9.45 21.40 -1.83
CA ALA A 246 8.36 21.53 -2.79
C ALA A 246 7.07 20.86 -2.30
N TRP A 247 7.19 19.68 -1.68
CA TRP A 247 6.08 18.96 -1.08
C TRP A 247 5.44 19.75 0.09
N LEU A 248 6.25 20.33 0.98
CA LEU A 248 5.73 21.18 2.06
C LEU A 248 4.98 22.42 1.53
N GLU A 249 5.46 23.01 0.44
CA GLU A 249 4.78 24.13 -0.22
C GLU A 249 3.43 23.70 -0.83
N GLU A 250 3.36 22.51 -1.44
CA GLU A 250 2.13 21.94 -1.98
C GLU A 250 1.10 21.66 -0.88
N VAL A 251 1.53 20.98 0.19
CA VAL A 251 0.68 20.72 1.38
C VAL A 251 0.19 22.04 1.98
N GLY A 252 1.09 23.01 2.14
CA GLY A 252 0.76 24.32 2.69
C GLY A 252 -0.28 25.08 1.87
N LYS A 253 -0.22 25.02 0.54
CA LYS A 253 -1.25 25.60 -0.35
C LYS A 253 -2.62 24.98 -0.12
N ILE A 254 -2.70 23.66 0.04
CA ILE A 254 -3.96 22.96 0.28
C ILE A 254 -4.52 23.29 1.66
N LEU A 255 -3.66 23.37 2.69
CA LEU A 255 -4.06 23.71 4.05
C LEU A 255 -4.32 25.20 4.27
N GLY A 256 -3.96 26.07 3.31
CA GLY A 256 -4.02 27.53 3.50
C GLY A 256 -3.06 28.02 4.60
N GLN A 257 -1.97 27.27 4.88
CA GLN A 257 -1.03 27.54 5.96
C GLN A 257 0.41 27.47 5.42
N LEU A 258 1.25 28.44 5.80
CA LEU A 258 2.69 28.38 5.48
C LEU A 258 3.39 27.35 6.38
N PRO A 259 4.33 26.55 5.85
CA PRO A 259 5.15 25.67 6.67
C PRO A 259 6.11 26.48 7.56
N ASP A 260 6.60 25.87 8.64
CA ASP A 260 7.55 26.50 9.56
C ASP A 260 8.78 27.05 8.84
N VAL A 261 9.04 28.35 9.02
CA VAL A 261 10.10 29.08 8.32
C VAL A 261 11.50 28.57 8.69
N LYS A 262 11.73 28.22 9.96
CA LYS A 262 13.04 27.75 10.43
C LYS A 262 13.34 26.36 9.87
N MET A 263 12.34 25.50 9.82
CA MET A 263 12.43 24.18 9.19
C MET A 263 12.75 24.31 7.70
N CYS A 264 12.02 25.15 6.97
CA CYS A 264 12.26 25.40 5.54
C CYS A 264 13.65 25.97 5.27
N ALA A 265 14.15 26.89 6.09
CA ALA A 265 15.50 27.43 5.96
C ALA A 265 16.57 26.33 6.17
N ARG A 266 16.40 25.47 7.17
CA ARG A 266 17.26 24.31 7.44
C ARG A 266 17.28 23.34 6.25
N LEU A 267 16.12 23.01 5.67
CA LEU A 267 16.00 22.13 4.51
C LEU A 267 16.62 22.74 3.26
N ARG A 268 16.47 24.06 3.02
CA ARG A 268 17.12 24.78 1.90
C ARG A 268 18.63 24.69 1.98
N LEU A 269 19.19 24.90 3.16
CA LEU A 269 20.64 24.78 3.38
C LEU A 269 21.14 23.36 3.08
N LYS A 270 20.42 22.35 3.55
CA LYS A 270 20.74 20.94 3.27
C LYS A 270 20.60 20.62 1.78
N ALA A 271 19.59 21.14 1.09
CA ALA A 271 19.41 20.97 -0.35
C ALA A 271 20.57 21.59 -1.14
N GLN A 272 21.01 22.81 -0.78
CA GLN A 272 22.16 23.47 -1.39
C GLN A 272 23.45 22.68 -1.18
N ASN A 273 23.70 22.20 0.03
CA ASN A 273 24.87 21.38 0.35
C ASN A 273 24.87 20.06 -0.45
N THR A 274 23.72 19.43 -0.62
CA THR A 274 23.59 18.20 -1.41
C THR A 274 23.84 18.47 -2.91
N ALA A 275 23.34 19.56 -3.44
CA ALA A 275 23.58 19.97 -4.84
C ALA A 275 25.08 20.27 -5.10
N SER A 276 25.82 20.78 -4.11
CA SER A 276 27.24 21.03 -4.22
C SER A 276 28.12 19.79 -4.39
N LEU A 277 27.61 18.60 -4.01
CA LEU A 277 28.30 17.32 -4.21
C LEU A 277 28.59 17.05 -5.70
N LYS A 278 27.69 17.47 -6.60
CA LYS A 278 27.89 17.37 -8.04
C LYS A 278 29.11 18.20 -8.46
N MET A 279 29.20 19.44 -8.01
CA MET A 279 30.29 20.35 -8.31
C MET A 279 31.63 19.83 -7.75
N TYR A 280 31.61 19.30 -6.52
CA TYR A 280 32.79 18.69 -5.89
C TYR A 280 33.29 17.46 -6.67
N ALA A 281 32.40 16.57 -7.11
CA ALA A 281 32.75 15.42 -7.92
C ALA A 281 33.39 15.81 -9.28
N MET A 282 32.90 16.89 -9.90
CA MET A 282 33.50 17.47 -11.13
C MET A 282 34.89 18.06 -10.87
N MET A 283 35.08 18.78 -9.77
CA MET A 283 36.37 19.34 -9.35
C MET A 283 37.42 18.26 -9.06
N MET A 284 37.02 17.11 -8.55
CA MET A 284 37.91 15.96 -8.30
C MET A 284 38.27 15.17 -9.57
N GLY A 285 38.00 15.74 -10.76
CA GLY A 285 38.47 15.20 -12.04
C GLY A 285 37.74 13.95 -12.52
N ARG A 286 36.56 13.65 -12.00
CA ARG A 286 35.73 12.55 -12.54
C ARG A 286 35.32 12.90 -13.97
N LYS A 287 35.92 12.22 -14.95
CA LYS A 287 35.64 12.43 -16.39
C LYS A 287 34.29 11.86 -16.85
N LYS A 288 33.68 10.97 -16.07
CA LYS A 288 32.36 10.33 -16.40
C LYS A 288 31.31 10.64 -15.33
N THR A 289 30.12 10.97 -15.77
CA THR A 289 28.94 11.06 -14.90
C THR A 289 28.61 9.67 -14.33
N PRO A 290 28.47 9.51 -13.00
CA PRO A 290 28.06 8.25 -12.42
C PRO A 290 26.70 7.81 -12.99
N GLN A 291 26.55 6.54 -13.27
CA GLN A 291 25.30 5.96 -13.77
C GLN A 291 24.65 5.06 -12.74
N ALA A 292 23.32 5.03 -12.72
CA ALA A 292 22.53 4.20 -11.83
C ALA A 292 21.38 3.49 -12.58
N ALA A 293 20.96 2.35 -12.04
CA ALA A 293 19.66 1.76 -12.26
C ALA A 293 18.86 1.82 -10.96
N VAL A 294 17.60 2.21 -11.02
CA VAL A 294 16.71 2.21 -9.88
C VAL A 294 15.64 1.14 -10.11
N ILE A 295 15.53 0.21 -9.16
CA ILE A 295 14.61 -0.93 -9.22
C ILE A 295 13.79 -0.95 -7.94
N GLY A 296 12.46 -1.00 -8.03
CA GLY A 296 11.59 -1.05 -6.87
C GLY A 296 10.13 -0.79 -7.20
N GLU A 297 9.37 -0.37 -6.21
CA GLU A 297 7.99 0.09 -6.37
C GLU A 297 7.93 1.40 -7.16
N TYR A 298 6.83 1.67 -7.83
CA TYR A 298 6.69 2.80 -8.76
C TYR A 298 7.10 4.14 -8.15
N ASP A 299 6.52 4.51 -7.01
CA ASP A 299 6.78 5.82 -6.39
C ASP A 299 8.22 5.95 -5.88
N LEU A 300 8.81 4.85 -5.39
CA LEU A 300 10.23 4.79 -5.03
C LEU A 300 11.11 5.01 -6.27
N VAL A 301 10.83 4.33 -7.37
CA VAL A 301 11.60 4.46 -8.63
C VAL A 301 11.51 5.89 -9.15
N LYS A 302 10.33 6.48 -9.19
CA LYS A 302 10.07 7.84 -9.61
C LYS A 302 10.83 8.85 -8.73
N GLY A 303 10.59 8.82 -7.42
CA GLY A 303 11.16 9.79 -6.48
C GLY A 303 12.67 9.67 -6.32
N LEU A 304 13.20 8.45 -6.17
CA LEU A 304 14.64 8.22 -6.04
C LEU A 304 15.39 8.56 -7.32
N SER A 305 14.81 8.30 -8.50
CA SER A 305 15.42 8.70 -9.78
C SER A 305 15.51 10.21 -9.93
N ALA A 306 14.48 10.95 -9.52
CA ALA A 306 14.50 12.41 -9.51
C ALA A 306 15.58 12.94 -8.54
N PHE A 307 15.67 12.37 -7.34
CA PHE A 307 16.71 12.73 -6.36
C PHE A 307 18.12 12.45 -6.91
N LEU A 308 18.40 11.27 -7.44
CA LEU A 308 19.71 10.91 -7.99
C LEU A 308 20.14 11.87 -9.13
N ARG A 309 19.23 12.21 -10.03
CA ARG A 309 19.48 13.21 -11.07
C ARG A 309 19.83 14.59 -10.49
N SER A 310 19.16 15.00 -9.42
CA SER A 310 19.42 16.29 -8.76
C SER A 310 20.83 16.40 -8.18
N VAL A 311 21.43 15.28 -7.78
CA VAL A 311 22.81 15.21 -7.27
C VAL A 311 23.84 14.83 -8.36
N GLY A 312 23.42 14.78 -9.63
CA GLY A 312 24.32 14.57 -10.76
C GLY A 312 24.63 13.13 -11.11
N ILE A 313 23.77 12.19 -10.71
CA ILE A 313 23.83 10.79 -11.12
C ILE A 313 22.86 10.59 -12.29
N ASP A 314 23.37 10.01 -13.39
CA ASP A 314 22.55 9.70 -14.56
C ASP A 314 21.80 8.38 -14.37
N VAL A 315 20.48 8.45 -14.27
CA VAL A 315 19.65 7.24 -14.10
C VAL A 315 19.30 6.69 -15.48
N LYS A 316 20.01 5.61 -15.86
CA LYS A 316 19.87 4.94 -17.17
C LYS A 316 18.64 4.05 -17.23
N TYR A 317 18.29 3.40 -16.14
CA TYR A 317 17.18 2.44 -16.09
C TYR A 317 16.31 2.74 -14.88
N LYS A 318 15.02 2.85 -15.12
CA LYS A 318 13.97 2.98 -14.13
C LYS A 318 13.06 1.76 -14.25
N LEU A 319 13.15 0.84 -13.30
CA LEU A 319 12.51 -0.47 -13.38
C LEU A 319 11.51 -0.65 -12.24
N CYS A 320 10.24 -0.77 -12.61
CA CYS A 320 9.19 -1.07 -11.65
C CYS A 320 9.07 -2.58 -11.43
N SER A 321 9.00 -3.00 -10.16
CA SER A 321 8.93 -4.42 -9.76
C SER A 321 7.51 -4.98 -9.74
N HIS A 322 6.49 -4.14 -9.91
CA HIS A 322 5.09 -4.53 -10.00
C HIS A 322 4.43 -3.96 -11.27
N SER A 323 3.25 -4.45 -11.61
CA SER A 323 2.50 -4.00 -12.78
C SER A 323 2.17 -2.51 -12.71
N LEU A 324 2.27 -1.82 -13.83
CA LEU A 324 1.85 -0.42 -13.94
C LEU A 324 0.32 -0.26 -14.11
N LYS A 325 -0.44 -1.36 -14.11
CA LYS A 325 -1.91 -1.33 -14.25
C LYS A 325 -2.64 -0.65 -13.08
N SER A 326 -2.01 -0.64 -11.90
CA SER A 326 -2.52 0.06 -10.71
C SER A 326 -2.19 1.56 -10.71
N ILE A 327 -1.36 2.02 -11.65
CA ILE A 327 -0.87 3.39 -11.71
C ILE A 327 -1.70 4.19 -12.70
N VAL A 328 -2.20 5.33 -12.24
CA VAL A 328 -2.91 6.31 -13.07
C VAL A 328 -1.87 7.16 -13.77
N GLU A 329 -1.71 7.21 -15.03
CA GLU A 329 -0.72 7.99 -15.77
C GLU A 329 0.75 7.65 -15.43
N PRO A 330 1.21 6.42 -15.72
CA PRO A 330 2.59 6.04 -15.48
C PRO A 330 3.59 6.85 -16.34
N GLU A 331 4.74 7.22 -15.76
CA GLU A 331 5.82 7.86 -16.52
C GLU A 331 6.35 6.91 -17.62
N LEU A 332 6.47 7.41 -18.85
CA LEU A 332 6.82 6.63 -20.04
C LEU A 332 8.21 5.98 -19.96
N ASP A 333 9.13 6.54 -19.16
CA ASP A 333 10.49 6.05 -19.00
C ASP A 333 10.66 5.08 -17.79
N ILE A 334 9.56 4.76 -17.08
CA ILE A 334 9.52 3.71 -16.06
C ILE A 334 8.97 2.43 -16.70
N GLN A 335 9.77 1.37 -16.69
CA GLN A 335 9.44 0.10 -17.31
C GLN A 335 9.10 -0.95 -16.26
N TYR A 336 8.00 -1.67 -16.46
CA TYR A 336 7.68 -2.84 -15.68
C TYR A 336 8.52 -4.02 -16.13
N ILE A 337 9.18 -4.70 -15.18
CA ILE A 337 9.93 -5.91 -15.45
C ILE A 337 9.45 -7.04 -14.55
N SER A 338 8.74 -7.99 -15.15
CA SER A 338 8.26 -9.20 -14.48
C SER A 338 9.28 -10.32 -14.44
N VAL A 339 10.28 -10.31 -15.35
CA VAL A 339 11.23 -11.41 -15.54
C VAL A 339 12.58 -11.04 -14.95
N GLU A 340 13.03 -11.84 -13.98
CA GLU A 340 14.30 -11.60 -13.29
C GLU A 340 15.52 -11.68 -14.22
N LYS A 341 15.48 -12.53 -15.23
CA LYS A 341 16.54 -12.59 -16.23
C LYS A 341 16.80 -11.24 -16.89
N GLU A 342 15.74 -10.50 -17.22
CA GLU A 342 15.86 -9.15 -17.80
C GLU A 342 16.53 -8.18 -16.84
N LYS A 343 16.19 -8.23 -15.53
CA LYS A 343 16.86 -7.42 -14.48
C LYS A 343 18.36 -7.72 -14.44
N ILE A 344 18.72 -8.99 -14.45
CA ILE A 344 20.13 -9.43 -14.45
C ILE A 344 20.85 -8.98 -15.72
N ASP A 345 20.23 -9.11 -16.88
CA ASP A 345 20.84 -8.70 -18.15
C ASP A 345 21.09 -7.19 -18.22
N ILE A 346 20.18 -6.38 -17.66
CA ILE A 346 20.36 -4.92 -17.52
C ILE A 346 21.56 -4.62 -16.61
N LEU A 347 21.62 -5.25 -15.43
CA LEU A 347 22.73 -5.05 -14.49
C LEU A 347 24.08 -5.46 -15.09
N LYS A 348 24.14 -6.57 -15.85
CA LYS A 348 25.36 -6.98 -16.57
C LYS A 348 25.77 -5.99 -17.66
N LYS A 349 24.82 -5.38 -18.37
CA LYS A 349 25.11 -4.32 -19.35
C LYS A 349 25.72 -3.09 -18.67
N MET A 350 25.22 -2.72 -17.49
CA MET A 350 25.78 -1.58 -16.74
C MET A 350 27.19 -1.80 -16.21
N GLN A 351 27.55 -3.05 -15.86
CA GLN A 351 28.92 -3.37 -15.41
C GLN A 351 29.97 -3.23 -16.53
N LYS A 352 29.57 -3.29 -17.80
CA LYS A 352 30.46 -3.20 -18.96
C LYS A 352 30.67 -1.77 -19.49
N THR A 353 29.92 -0.81 -18.95
CA THR A 353 29.97 0.62 -19.32
C THR A 353 30.70 1.45 -18.27
#